data_f631dc1652b5e87294eb53212b1a59b6
#
_entry.id   f631dc1652b5e87294eb53212b1a59b6
#
_cell.length_a   1.000
_cell.length_b   1.000
_cell.length_c   1.000
_cell.angle_alpha   90.00
_cell.angle_beta   90.00
_cell.angle_gamma   90.00
#
_symmetry.space_group_name_H-M   'P 1'
#
loop_
_entity.id
_entity.type
_entity.pdbx_description
1 polymer ?
#
loop_
_entity_poly.entity_id
_entity_poly.type
_entity_poly.pdbx_seq_one_letter_code
_entity_poly.pdbx_strand_id
1 'polypeptide(L)'
;MLTIRTQIITAFISSIVLTTIILAIAYKWMWFDAHTTLLLTISAIISSCLTTVICMLFINPLVKRIRLLNKQTKLIANRQYSETAIKIDSPKEMKELSDAFNTMARNIEAQIQQVQYEQQEKIEMVQNLTHDLKTPLSSITSYAEGLKEGIISQSDEQQKAYSVLIKQSQRITMMFDELTSVMEISHDHKHNYPLETIYLDKLFVTLLQSYEQQIVSENRTIDVNLCEDITYFKQYKVPLERILMNILDNAFKYTQLGSRIEIKITKEDSNICIAVSDDGPGIAEQHLHRIFDRTYRIEASRNKDTGGSGLGLYIAKNLVEQMDGQLKVESKEDVGTTFYSTYEIT
;
A
#
# COMPACT_ATOMS: atom_id res chain seq x y z
N MET A 1 29.58 34.44 -0.93
CA MET A 1 29.65 33.91 0.46
C MET A 1 31.01 33.25 0.66
N LEU A 2 31.72 33.65 1.72
CA LEU A 2 33.00 33.05 2.08
C LEU A 2 32.76 31.58 2.52
N THR A 3 33.67 30.67 2.15
CA THR A 3 33.57 29.28 2.60
C THR A 3 33.84 29.20 4.12
N ILE A 4 33.27 28.20 4.81
CA ILE A 4 33.49 27.98 6.25
C ILE A 4 34.98 27.95 6.57
N ARG A 5 35.81 27.36 5.69
CA ARG A 5 37.26 27.32 5.84
C ARG A 5 37.89 28.74 5.84
N THR A 6 37.46 29.60 4.92
CA THR A 6 37.97 31.01 4.87
C THR A 6 37.51 31.80 6.07
N GLN A 7 36.28 31.64 6.56
CA GLN A 7 35.79 32.31 7.77
C GLN A 7 36.57 31.90 9.01
N ILE A 8 36.86 30.63 9.17
CA ILE A 8 37.67 30.12 10.29
C ILE A 8 39.09 30.66 10.23
N ILE A 9 39.71 30.61 9.06
CA ILE A 9 41.06 31.17 8.87
C ILE A 9 41.12 32.68 9.21
N THR A 10 40.17 33.46 8.71
CA THR A 10 40.11 34.89 9.01
C THR A 10 39.86 35.19 10.48
N ALA A 11 39.00 34.39 11.16
CA ALA A 11 38.75 34.49 12.59
C ALA A 11 40.02 34.20 13.42
N PHE A 12 40.79 33.16 13.05
CA PHE A 12 42.04 32.84 13.70
C PHE A 12 43.09 33.92 13.48
N ILE A 13 43.28 34.44 12.25
CA ILE A 13 44.21 35.52 11.95
C ILE A 13 43.84 36.78 12.75
N SER A 14 42.58 37.18 12.78
CA SER A 14 42.13 38.33 13.57
C SER A 14 42.36 38.15 15.06
N SER A 15 42.15 36.96 15.59
CA SER A 15 42.43 36.62 17.00
C SER A 15 43.89 36.71 17.33
N ILE A 16 44.77 36.21 16.45
CA ILE A 16 46.24 36.31 16.61
C ILE A 16 46.68 37.79 16.68
N VAL A 17 46.20 38.58 15.73
CA VAL A 17 46.54 40.03 15.67
C VAL A 17 46.04 40.73 16.93
N LEU A 18 44.80 40.48 17.36
CA LEU A 18 44.20 41.09 18.54
C LEU A 18 44.98 40.74 19.83
N THR A 19 45.25 39.43 20.02
CA THR A 19 46.02 38.98 21.20
C THR A 19 47.44 39.53 21.23
N THR A 20 48.12 39.61 20.08
CA THR A 20 49.46 40.18 19.98
C THR A 20 49.48 41.69 20.35
N ILE A 21 48.49 42.43 19.88
CA ILE A 21 48.33 43.86 20.22
C ILE A 21 48.07 44.02 21.73
N ILE A 22 47.17 43.27 22.30
CA ILE A 22 46.86 43.35 23.75
C ILE A 22 48.10 43.02 24.58
N LEU A 23 48.81 41.94 24.25
CA LEU A 23 50.05 41.55 24.95
C LEU A 23 51.13 42.59 24.83
N ALA A 24 51.35 43.17 23.66
CA ALA A 24 52.34 44.22 23.47
C ALA A 24 52.04 45.49 24.32
N ILE A 25 50.76 45.87 24.40
CA ILE A 25 50.28 46.96 25.26
C ILE A 25 50.53 46.62 26.74
N ALA A 26 50.14 45.44 27.17
CA ALA A 26 50.26 44.95 28.56
C ALA A 26 51.75 44.93 28.97
N TYR A 27 52.65 44.39 28.13
CA TYR A 27 54.07 44.35 28.42
C TYR A 27 54.69 45.77 28.54
N LYS A 28 54.28 46.72 27.70
CA LYS A 28 54.67 48.12 27.80
C LYS A 28 54.25 48.77 29.13
N TRP A 29 53.05 48.47 29.61
CA TRP A 29 52.51 48.98 30.88
C TRP A 29 53.21 48.36 32.10
N MET A 30 53.80 47.15 31.98
CA MET A 30 54.51 46.44 33.04
C MET A 30 55.95 46.85 33.17
N TRP A 31 56.43 47.91 32.47
CA TRP A 31 57.78 48.45 32.54
C TRP A 31 58.91 47.46 32.20
N PHE A 32 58.64 46.47 31.31
CA PHE A 32 59.73 45.63 30.79
C PHE A 32 60.61 46.38 29.85
N ASP A 33 61.90 46.02 29.85
CA ASP A 33 62.89 46.55 28.88
C ASP A 33 62.51 46.07 27.44
N ALA A 34 63.00 46.82 26.44
CA ALA A 34 62.66 46.60 25.05
C ALA A 34 63.01 45.17 24.57
N HIS A 35 64.08 44.58 25.10
CA HIS A 35 64.54 43.23 24.71
C HIS A 35 63.61 42.11 25.25
N THR A 36 63.20 42.16 26.50
CA THR A 36 62.29 41.23 27.11
C THR A 36 60.88 41.34 26.48
N THR A 37 60.42 42.56 26.18
CA THR A 37 59.17 42.79 25.47
C THR A 37 59.18 42.14 24.09
N LEU A 38 60.27 42.27 23.34
CA LEU A 38 60.41 41.65 22.01
C LEU A 38 60.40 40.10 22.09
N LEU A 39 61.15 39.52 23.02
CA LEU A 39 61.22 38.07 23.21
C LEU A 39 59.84 37.50 23.58
N LEU A 40 59.09 38.13 24.47
CA LEU A 40 57.76 37.70 24.90
C LEU A 40 56.73 37.83 23.76
N THR A 41 56.79 38.90 22.96
CA THR A 41 55.91 39.06 21.80
C THR A 41 56.17 38.01 20.72
N ILE A 42 57.42 37.67 20.43
CA ILE A 42 57.82 36.66 19.46
C ILE A 42 57.34 35.29 19.95
N SER A 43 57.50 34.94 21.24
CA SER A 43 57.04 33.66 21.80
C SER A 43 55.52 33.54 21.75
N ALA A 44 54.76 34.61 21.98
CA ALA A 44 53.34 34.66 21.87
C ALA A 44 52.85 34.42 20.41
N ILE A 45 53.50 35.01 19.44
CA ILE A 45 53.23 34.81 18.02
C ILE A 45 53.48 33.36 17.63
N ILE A 46 54.62 32.77 18.03
CA ILE A 46 54.96 31.38 17.74
C ILE A 46 53.90 30.42 18.35
N SER A 47 53.54 30.60 19.63
CA SER A 47 52.51 29.81 20.31
C SER A 47 51.16 29.90 19.61
N SER A 48 50.76 31.11 19.19
CA SER A 48 49.50 31.34 18.48
C SER A 48 49.49 30.71 17.09
N CYS A 49 50.62 30.79 16.36
CA CYS A 49 50.76 30.09 15.08
C CYS A 49 50.65 28.56 15.25
N LEU A 50 51.30 28.00 16.27
CA LEU A 50 51.27 26.57 16.54
C LEU A 50 49.84 26.11 16.86
N THR A 51 49.12 26.85 17.72
CA THR A 51 47.73 26.59 18.08
C THR A 51 46.83 26.62 16.84
N THR A 52 47.06 27.58 15.94
CA THR A 52 46.27 27.66 14.67
C THR A 52 46.48 26.45 13.77
N VAL A 53 47.74 25.99 13.63
CA VAL A 53 48.06 24.79 12.85
C VAL A 53 47.36 23.55 13.46
N ILE A 54 47.42 23.36 14.76
CA ILE A 54 46.76 22.29 15.46
C ILE A 54 45.25 22.33 15.22
N CYS A 55 44.59 23.48 15.40
CA CYS A 55 43.15 23.64 15.13
C CYS A 55 42.82 23.31 13.67
N MET A 56 43.61 23.70 12.70
CA MET A 56 43.39 23.36 11.29
C MET A 56 43.46 21.86 11.02
N LEU A 57 44.37 21.13 11.70
CA LEU A 57 44.43 19.66 11.58
C LEU A 57 43.15 18.97 12.03
N PHE A 58 42.47 19.49 13.05
CA PHE A 58 41.20 18.93 13.54
C PHE A 58 40.00 19.39 12.71
N ILE A 59 39.97 20.63 12.24
CA ILE A 59 38.82 21.21 11.53
C ILE A 59 38.71 20.70 10.08
N ASN A 60 39.83 20.54 9.36
CA ASN A 60 39.82 20.12 7.97
C ASN A 60 39.10 18.78 7.72
N PRO A 61 39.34 17.68 8.49
CA PRO A 61 38.62 16.43 8.33
C PRO A 61 37.14 16.57 8.63
N LEU A 62 36.73 17.39 9.62
CA LEU A 62 35.33 17.63 9.94
C LEU A 62 34.60 18.33 8.78
N VAL A 63 35.18 19.37 8.21
CA VAL A 63 34.61 20.07 7.04
C VAL A 63 34.50 19.14 5.83
N LYS A 64 35.44 18.23 5.63
CA LYS A 64 35.39 17.23 4.55
C LYS A 64 34.20 16.25 4.72
N ARG A 65 33.96 15.80 5.96
CA ARG A 65 32.85 14.92 6.28
C ARG A 65 31.47 15.59 6.09
N ILE A 66 31.35 16.84 6.55
CA ILE A 66 30.14 17.65 6.32
C ILE A 66 29.87 17.83 4.81
N ARG A 67 30.90 18.08 4.01
CA ARG A 67 30.74 18.17 2.55
C ARG A 67 30.30 16.87 1.92
N LEU A 68 30.77 15.74 2.44
CA LEU A 68 30.31 14.41 1.97
C LEU A 68 28.82 14.22 2.24
N LEU A 69 28.35 14.50 3.47
CA LEU A 69 26.94 14.48 3.83
C LEU A 69 26.10 15.39 2.93
N ASN A 70 26.55 16.63 2.71
CA ASN A 70 25.85 17.58 1.84
C ASN A 70 25.78 17.09 0.37
N LYS A 71 26.84 16.45 -0.13
CA LYS A 71 26.85 15.86 -1.47
C LYS A 71 25.80 14.74 -1.58
N GLN A 72 25.73 13.85 -0.61
CA GLN A 72 24.76 12.76 -0.59
C GLN A 72 23.32 13.27 -0.44
N THR A 73 23.11 14.30 0.41
CA THR A 73 21.79 14.94 0.52
C THR A 73 21.31 15.48 -0.84
N LYS A 74 22.21 16.09 -1.61
CA LYS A 74 21.89 16.58 -2.95
C LYS A 74 21.59 15.47 -3.94
N LEU A 75 22.25 14.32 -3.85
CA LEU A 75 21.97 13.16 -4.69
C LEU A 75 20.57 12.61 -4.39
N ILE A 76 20.21 12.46 -3.11
CA ILE A 76 18.87 12.03 -2.69
C ILE A 76 17.80 13.03 -3.18
N ALA A 77 18.04 14.34 -3.03
CA ALA A 77 17.14 15.38 -3.51
C ALA A 77 16.92 15.33 -5.04
N ASN A 78 17.91 14.88 -5.79
CA ASN A 78 17.85 14.69 -7.24
C ASN A 78 17.33 13.27 -7.65
N ARG A 79 16.78 12.51 -6.72
CA ARG A 79 16.28 11.11 -6.93
C ARG A 79 17.39 10.14 -7.37
N GLN A 80 18.65 10.46 -7.09
CA GLN A 80 19.78 9.57 -7.31
C GLN A 80 20.10 8.88 -5.99
N TYR A 81 19.43 7.77 -5.73
CA TYR A 81 19.61 6.94 -4.55
C TYR A 81 20.89 6.14 -4.75
N SER A 82 21.96 6.47 -3.98
CA SER A 82 23.23 5.76 -4.03
C SER A 82 23.20 4.65 -2.97
N GLU A 83 23.49 3.44 -3.37
CA GLU A 83 23.59 2.27 -2.48
C GLU A 83 24.69 2.41 -1.40
N THR A 84 25.55 3.41 -1.52
CA THR A 84 26.68 3.60 -0.62
C THR A 84 26.27 4.36 0.64
N ALA A 85 26.03 3.62 1.71
CA ALA A 85 25.90 4.19 3.04
C ALA A 85 27.14 5.01 3.41
N ILE A 86 26.93 6.18 3.98
CA ILE A 86 28.02 7.02 4.48
C ILE A 86 28.57 6.38 5.76
N LYS A 87 29.87 6.04 5.76
CA LYS A 87 30.52 5.48 6.93
C LYS A 87 31.44 6.54 7.55
N ILE A 88 31.03 7.05 8.71
CA ILE A 88 31.81 8.00 9.51
C ILE A 88 31.92 7.43 10.91
N ASP A 89 33.14 7.05 11.32
CA ASP A 89 33.35 6.36 12.59
C ASP A 89 33.78 7.32 13.73
N SER A 90 34.15 8.57 13.43
CA SER A 90 34.67 9.54 14.42
C SER A 90 34.48 10.98 13.91
N PRO A 91 34.27 12.01 14.77
CA PRO A 91 33.93 11.89 16.20
C PRO A 91 32.51 11.30 16.41
N LYS A 92 32.14 11.02 17.66
CA LYS A 92 30.89 10.35 18.02
C LYS A 92 29.65 11.04 17.44
N GLU A 93 29.59 12.36 17.52
CA GLU A 93 28.47 13.18 17.04
C GLU A 93 28.32 13.08 15.50
N MET A 94 29.43 12.98 14.78
CA MET A 94 29.43 12.80 13.33
C MET A 94 29.01 11.38 12.92
N LYS A 95 29.34 10.38 13.74
CA LYS A 95 28.86 9.01 13.56
C LYS A 95 27.36 8.95 13.74
N GLU A 96 26.83 9.48 14.84
CA GLU A 96 25.37 9.53 15.12
C GLU A 96 24.62 10.23 13.99
N LEU A 97 25.15 11.36 13.50
CA LEU A 97 24.57 12.09 12.36
C LEU A 97 24.59 11.26 11.07
N SER A 98 25.67 10.55 10.81
CA SER A 98 25.81 9.65 9.65
C SER A 98 24.82 8.49 9.72
N ASP A 99 24.66 7.88 10.89
CA ASP A 99 23.73 6.75 11.12
C ASP A 99 22.27 7.21 10.97
N ALA A 100 21.92 8.35 11.54
CA ALA A 100 20.60 8.95 11.38
C ALA A 100 20.30 9.30 9.92
N PHE A 101 21.28 9.88 9.19
CA PHE A 101 21.16 10.16 7.77
C PHE A 101 20.94 8.91 6.94
N ASN A 102 21.73 7.86 7.17
CA ASN A 102 21.59 6.58 6.46
C ASN A 102 20.23 5.93 6.72
N THR A 103 19.71 6.04 7.93
CA THR A 103 18.38 5.54 8.29
C THR A 103 17.28 6.32 7.55
N MET A 104 17.36 7.64 7.55
CA MET A 104 16.44 8.51 6.81
C MET A 104 16.49 8.21 5.30
N ALA A 105 17.68 8.05 4.71
CA ALA A 105 17.85 7.74 3.30
C ALA A 105 17.18 6.41 2.92
N ARG A 106 17.37 5.36 3.72
CA ARG A 106 16.72 4.05 3.53
C ARG A 106 15.20 4.14 3.62
N ASN A 107 14.68 4.89 4.60
CA ASN A 107 13.25 5.07 4.76
C ASN A 107 12.62 5.79 3.55
N ILE A 108 13.29 6.85 3.06
CA ILE A 108 12.84 7.56 1.84
C ILE A 108 12.85 6.63 0.63
N GLU A 109 13.91 5.85 0.45
CA GLU A 109 14.02 4.89 -0.66
C GLU A 109 12.89 3.85 -0.60
N ALA A 110 12.65 3.25 0.58
CA ALA A 110 11.57 2.29 0.79
C ALA A 110 10.18 2.91 0.49
N GLN A 111 9.93 4.14 0.96
CA GLN A 111 8.69 4.84 0.67
C GLN A 111 8.48 5.12 -0.83
N ILE A 112 9.54 5.49 -1.53
CA ILE A 112 9.47 5.74 -2.98
C ILE A 112 9.20 4.43 -3.74
N GLN A 113 9.87 3.34 -3.37
CA GLN A 113 9.62 2.03 -3.97
C GLN A 113 8.17 1.60 -3.74
N GLN A 114 7.65 1.79 -2.53
CA GLN A 114 6.27 1.50 -2.19
C GLN A 114 5.29 2.32 -3.07
N VAL A 115 5.50 3.64 -3.18
CA VAL A 115 4.67 4.51 -4.02
C VAL A 115 4.74 4.12 -5.50
N GLN A 116 5.92 3.76 -6.00
CA GLN A 116 6.08 3.30 -7.39
C GLN A 116 5.35 1.98 -7.63
N TYR A 117 5.44 1.05 -6.69
CA TYR A 117 4.71 -0.22 -6.74
C TYR A 117 3.19 0.01 -6.80
N GLU A 118 2.66 0.85 -5.90
CA GLU A 118 1.22 1.19 -5.87
C GLU A 118 0.76 1.91 -7.17
N GLN A 119 1.60 2.77 -7.73
CA GLN A 119 1.31 3.42 -9.02
C GLN A 119 1.28 2.41 -10.16
N GLN A 120 2.23 1.48 -10.18
CA GLN A 120 2.28 0.42 -11.20
C GLN A 120 1.05 -0.48 -11.13
N GLU A 121 0.64 -0.88 -9.93
CA GLU A 121 -0.60 -1.65 -9.73
C GLU A 121 -1.84 -0.90 -10.22
N LYS A 122 -1.91 0.43 -9.98
CA LYS A 122 -3.02 1.25 -10.49
C LYS A 122 -3.05 1.30 -12.02
N ILE A 123 -1.88 1.41 -12.66
CA ILE A 123 -1.78 1.42 -14.13
C ILE A 123 -2.23 0.08 -14.71
N GLU A 124 -1.75 -1.04 -14.17
CA GLU A 124 -2.13 -2.38 -14.60
C GLU A 124 -3.63 -2.63 -14.42
N MET A 125 -4.21 -2.17 -13.30
CA MET A 125 -5.64 -2.23 -13.07
C MET A 125 -6.42 -1.49 -14.16
N VAL A 126 -6.05 -0.24 -14.46
CA VAL A 126 -6.73 0.57 -15.49
C VAL A 126 -6.61 -0.09 -16.87
N GLN A 127 -5.46 -0.67 -17.21
CA GLN A 127 -5.25 -1.39 -18.46
C GLN A 127 -6.15 -2.63 -18.55
N ASN A 128 -6.21 -3.44 -17.51
CA ASN A 128 -7.05 -4.64 -17.45
C ASN A 128 -8.53 -4.29 -17.55
N LEU A 129 -8.98 -3.29 -16.80
CA LEU A 129 -10.37 -2.80 -16.86
C LEU A 129 -10.71 -2.26 -18.24
N THR A 130 -9.82 -1.51 -18.88
CA THR A 130 -10.03 -0.98 -20.24
C THR A 130 -10.21 -2.13 -21.25
N HIS A 131 -9.38 -3.18 -21.12
CA HIS A 131 -9.53 -4.38 -21.95
C HIS A 131 -10.87 -5.08 -21.72
N ASP A 132 -11.23 -5.28 -20.44
CA ASP A 132 -12.44 -6.00 -20.06
C ASP A 132 -13.74 -5.22 -20.36
N LEU A 133 -13.69 -3.88 -20.37
CA LEU A 133 -14.78 -3.02 -20.83
C LEU A 133 -14.94 -3.00 -22.36
N LYS A 134 -13.84 -3.12 -23.10
CA LYS A 134 -13.88 -3.11 -24.57
C LYS A 134 -14.70 -4.26 -25.13
N THR A 135 -14.63 -5.44 -24.52
CA THR A 135 -15.32 -6.64 -25.00
C THR A 135 -16.85 -6.51 -24.94
N PRO A 136 -17.49 -6.19 -23.80
CA PRO A 136 -18.92 -5.99 -23.72
C PRO A 136 -19.39 -4.81 -24.59
N LEU A 137 -18.62 -3.73 -24.64
CA LEU A 137 -18.95 -2.56 -25.46
C LEU A 137 -18.97 -2.90 -26.96
N SER A 138 -17.96 -3.67 -27.44
CA SER A 138 -17.96 -4.14 -28.84
C SER A 138 -19.13 -5.05 -29.14
N SER A 139 -19.54 -5.91 -28.20
CA SER A 139 -20.71 -6.77 -28.34
C SER A 139 -21.99 -5.92 -28.43
N ILE A 140 -22.17 -4.93 -27.54
CA ILE A 140 -23.31 -3.99 -27.61
C ILE A 140 -23.37 -3.31 -28.96
N THR A 141 -22.25 -2.75 -29.43
CA THR A 141 -22.18 -2.06 -30.73
C THR A 141 -22.58 -2.98 -31.86
N SER A 142 -22.01 -4.20 -31.93
CA SER A 142 -22.31 -5.15 -33.02
C SER A 142 -23.77 -5.58 -33.05
N TYR A 143 -24.38 -5.89 -31.91
CA TYR A 143 -25.80 -6.26 -31.85
C TYR A 143 -26.70 -5.06 -32.17
N ALA A 144 -26.38 -3.86 -31.71
CA ALA A 144 -27.12 -2.65 -32.02
C ALA A 144 -27.07 -2.29 -33.53
N GLU A 145 -25.90 -2.42 -34.16
CA GLU A 145 -25.72 -2.21 -35.61
C GLU A 145 -26.48 -3.28 -36.38
N GLY A 146 -26.39 -4.57 -36.02
CA GLY A 146 -27.14 -5.65 -36.68
C GLY A 146 -28.67 -5.47 -36.62
N LEU A 147 -29.20 -4.97 -35.51
CA LEU A 147 -30.59 -4.59 -35.34
C LEU A 147 -30.95 -3.38 -36.22
N LYS A 148 -30.11 -2.32 -36.23
CA LYS A 148 -30.30 -1.10 -36.98
C LYS A 148 -30.29 -1.34 -38.48
N GLU A 149 -29.38 -2.16 -38.99
CA GLU A 149 -29.21 -2.48 -40.40
C GLU A 149 -30.22 -3.53 -40.90
N GLY A 150 -31.06 -4.09 -40.00
CA GLY A 150 -32.06 -5.10 -40.36
C GLY A 150 -31.48 -6.48 -40.66
N ILE A 151 -30.22 -6.70 -40.35
CA ILE A 151 -29.54 -8.01 -40.45
C ILE A 151 -30.21 -8.99 -39.49
N ILE A 152 -30.48 -8.53 -38.27
CA ILE A 152 -31.23 -9.26 -37.24
C ILE A 152 -32.70 -8.86 -37.42
N SER A 153 -33.46 -9.61 -38.22
CA SER A 153 -34.81 -9.27 -38.62
C SER A 153 -35.90 -10.18 -38.05
N GLN A 154 -35.56 -11.43 -37.69
CA GLN A 154 -36.50 -12.38 -37.13
C GLN A 154 -36.82 -12.03 -35.67
N SER A 155 -38.12 -12.18 -35.28
CA SER A 155 -38.57 -11.82 -33.91
C SER A 155 -37.78 -12.50 -32.82
N ASP A 156 -37.48 -13.80 -32.97
CA ASP A 156 -36.72 -14.59 -31.98
C ASP A 156 -35.26 -14.15 -31.89
N GLU A 157 -34.65 -13.74 -33.03
CA GLU A 157 -33.30 -13.23 -33.07
C GLU A 157 -33.21 -11.83 -32.45
N GLN A 158 -34.21 -10.97 -32.69
CA GLN A 158 -34.30 -9.67 -32.04
C GLN A 158 -34.42 -9.80 -30.53
N GLN A 159 -35.25 -10.70 -30.04
CA GLN A 159 -35.41 -10.96 -28.61
C GLN A 159 -34.10 -11.44 -27.97
N LYS A 160 -33.35 -12.32 -28.64
CA LYS A 160 -32.00 -12.72 -28.21
C LYS A 160 -31.02 -11.56 -28.23
N ALA A 161 -31.05 -10.73 -29.27
CA ALA A 161 -30.19 -9.55 -29.35
C ALA A 161 -30.45 -8.58 -28.20
N TYR A 162 -31.71 -8.27 -27.89
CA TYR A 162 -32.07 -7.43 -26.75
C TYR A 162 -31.59 -8.03 -25.43
N SER A 163 -31.73 -9.33 -25.23
CA SER A 163 -31.26 -9.99 -24.02
C SER A 163 -29.72 -9.89 -23.86
N VAL A 164 -28.97 -10.00 -24.95
CA VAL A 164 -27.51 -9.80 -24.96
C VAL A 164 -27.16 -8.34 -24.62
N LEU A 165 -27.84 -7.37 -25.23
CA LEU A 165 -27.61 -5.94 -24.94
C LEU A 165 -27.81 -5.63 -23.45
N ILE A 166 -28.92 -6.11 -22.88
CA ILE A 166 -29.22 -5.93 -21.46
C ILE A 166 -28.14 -6.58 -20.59
N LYS A 167 -27.78 -7.83 -20.88
CA LYS A 167 -26.74 -8.57 -20.14
C LYS A 167 -25.40 -7.88 -20.18
N GLN A 168 -24.96 -7.36 -21.35
CA GLN A 168 -23.67 -6.66 -21.47
C GLN A 168 -23.71 -5.30 -20.77
N SER A 169 -24.84 -4.58 -20.80
CA SER A 169 -25.01 -3.33 -20.06
C SER A 169 -24.92 -3.57 -18.54
N GLN A 170 -25.60 -4.56 -18.02
CA GLN A 170 -25.53 -4.95 -16.60
C GLN A 170 -24.08 -5.31 -16.20
N ARG A 171 -23.37 -6.02 -17.08
CA ARG A 171 -21.96 -6.37 -16.84
C ARG A 171 -21.08 -5.14 -16.72
N ILE A 172 -21.28 -4.14 -17.59
CA ILE A 172 -20.54 -2.86 -17.51
C ILE A 172 -20.84 -2.15 -16.18
N THR A 173 -22.12 -2.10 -15.77
CA THR A 173 -22.49 -1.50 -14.46
C THR A 173 -21.78 -2.18 -13.31
N MET A 174 -21.77 -3.51 -13.25
CA MET A 174 -21.05 -4.25 -12.20
C MET A 174 -19.56 -3.92 -12.19
N MET A 175 -18.91 -3.79 -13.36
CA MET A 175 -17.50 -3.41 -13.45
C MET A 175 -17.24 -1.99 -12.90
N PHE A 176 -18.17 -1.04 -13.12
CA PHE A 176 -18.08 0.29 -12.53
C PHE A 176 -18.25 0.28 -11.02
N ASP A 177 -19.16 -0.52 -10.49
CA ASP A 177 -19.37 -0.67 -9.05
C ASP A 177 -18.12 -1.28 -8.37
N GLU A 178 -17.49 -2.27 -9.00
CA GLU A 178 -16.22 -2.84 -8.55
C GLU A 178 -15.08 -1.82 -8.57
N LEU A 179 -14.98 -1.00 -9.64
CA LEU A 179 -13.98 0.06 -9.75
C LEU A 179 -14.14 1.10 -8.65
N THR A 180 -15.36 1.59 -8.45
CA THR A 180 -15.68 2.56 -7.41
C THR A 180 -15.29 2.03 -6.04
N SER A 181 -15.55 0.76 -5.80
CA SER A 181 -15.19 0.06 -4.56
C SER A 181 -13.70 0.06 -4.29
N VAL A 182 -12.90 -0.24 -5.30
CA VAL A 182 -11.43 -0.23 -5.17
C VAL A 182 -10.90 1.18 -4.94
N MET A 183 -11.53 2.20 -5.53
CA MET A 183 -11.17 3.60 -5.29
C MET A 183 -11.50 4.04 -3.87
N GLU A 184 -12.64 3.62 -3.33
CA GLU A 184 -13.05 3.89 -1.95
C GLU A 184 -12.12 3.23 -0.93
N ILE A 185 -11.70 1.99 -1.16
CA ILE A 185 -10.77 1.25 -0.30
C ILE A 185 -9.39 1.94 -0.24
N SER A 186 -8.96 2.58 -1.34
CA SER A 186 -7.65 3.26 -1.43
C SER A 186 -7.56 4.55 -0.60
N HIS A 187 -8.69 5.09 -0.16
CA HIS A 187 -8.74 6.21 0.79
C HIS A 187 -9.05 5.63 2.17
N ASP A 188 -8.21 5.91 3.15
CA ASP A 188 -8.26 5.45 4.54
C ASP A 188 -9.58 5.83 5.25
N HIS A 189 -10.67 5.15 4.86
CA HIS A 189 -12.05 5.44 5.30
C HIS A 189 -12.52 4.46 6.39
N LYS A 190 -11.64 4.11 7.36
CA LYS A 190 -12.07 3.34 8.55
C LYS A 190 -13.32 3.90 9.26
N HIS A 191 -13.78 5.11 8.91
CA HIS A 191 -14.81 5.85 9.67
C HIS A 191 -16.06 6.22 8.88
N ASN A 192 -16.23 5.78 7.63
CA ASN A 192 -17.39 6.18 6.82
C ASN A 192 -18.66 5.36 7.06
N TYR A 193 -18.57 4.21 7.73
CA TYR A 193 -19.71 3.35 7.99
C TYR A 193 -20.05 3.34 9.48
N PRO A 194 -21.34 3.45 9.87
CA PRO A 194 -21.75 3.33 11.25
C PRO A 194 -21.58 1.88 11.73
N LEU A 195 -21.15 1.73 12.98
CA LEU A 195 -21.15 0.45 13.67
C LEU A 195 -22.59 0.13 14.06
N GLU A 196 -23.15 -0.97 13.52
CA GLU A 196 -24.55 -1.35 13.70
C GLU A 196 -24.67 -2.73 14.37
N THR A 197 -25.80 -2.96 15.05
CA THR A 197 -26.16 -4.29 15.53
C THR A 197 -26.72 -5.12 14.35
N ILE A 198 -26.00 -6.17 13.99
CA ILE A 198 -26.33 -7.05 12.86
C ILE A 198 -26.95 -8.32 13.42
N TYR A 199 -28.19 -8.59 13.06
CA TYR A 199 -28.88 -9.86 13.34
C TYR A 199 -28.56 -10.86 12.23
N LEU A 200 -27.95 -11.98 12.59
CA LEU A 200 -27.44 -12.97 11.62
C LEU A 200 -28.56 -13.57 10.74
N ASP A 201 -29.69 -13.89 11.32
CA ASP A 201 -30.84 -14.39 10.61
C ASP A 201 -31.34 -13.43 9.52
N LYS A 202 -31.46 -12.13 9.87
CA LYS A 202 -31.93 -11.12 8.93
C LYS A 202 -30.87 -10.83 7.85
N LEU A 203 -29.59 -10.85 8.22
CA LEU A 203 -28.49 -10.66 7.27
C LEU A 203 -28.54 -11.72 6.17
N PHE A 204 -28.57 -13.00 6.54
CA PHE A 204 -28.52 -14.07 5.56
C PHE A 204 -29.81 -14.20 4.77
N VAL A 205 -30.98 -13.95 5.38
CA VAL A 205 -32.25 -13.90 4.62
C VAL A 205 -32.17 -12.81 3.55
N THR A 206 -31.73 -11.62 3.89
CA THR A 206 -31.61 -10.49 2.92
C THR A 206 -30.58 -10.78 1.83
N LEU A 207 -29.42 -11.33 2.18
CA LEU A 207 -28.38 -11.69 1.22
C LEU A 207 -28.88 -12.76 0.24
N LEU A 208 -29.49 -13.84 0.74
CA LEU A 208 -29.88 -14.97 -0.09
C LEU A 208 -31.11 -14.68 -0.96
N GLN A 209 -31.93 -13.68 -0.61
CA GLN A 209 -33.02 -13.22 -1.48
C GLN A 209 -32.51 -12.76 -2.86
N SER A 210 -31.31 -12.15 -2.93
CA SER A 210 -30.72 -11.73 -4.20
C SER A 210 -30.31 -12.92 -5.09
N TYR A 211 -30.11 -14.10 -4.53
CA TYR A 211 -29.73 -15.33 -5.24
C TYR A 211 -30.91 -16.31 -5.43
N GLU A 212 -32.12 -16.00 -4.92
CA GLU A 212 -33.28 -16.91 -4.95
C GLU A 212 -33.59 -17.48 -6.35
N GLN A 213 -33.62 -16.57 -7.35
CA GLN A 213 -33.89 -16.98 -8.73
C GLN A 213 -32.80 -17.93 -9.25
N GLN A 214 -31.55 -17.68 -8.94
CA GLN A 214 -30.42 -18.51 -9.37
C GLN A 214 -30.40 -19.84 -8.65
N ILE A 215 -30.66 -19.86 -7.35
CA ILE A 215 -30.77 -21.08 -6.54
C ILE A 215 -31.81 -22.01 -7.15
N VAL A 216 -33.02 -21.49 -7.43
CA VAL A 216 -34.14 -22.30 -7.98
C VAL A 216 -33.83 -22.73 -9.41
N SER A 217 -33.41 -21.85 -10.29
CA SER A 217 -33.19 -22.16 -11.71
C SER A 217 -32.01 -23.10 -11.94
N GLU A 218 -31.00 -23.07 -11.09
CA GLU A 218 -29.82 -23.92 -11.19
C GLU A 218 -29.86 -25.16 -10.27
N ASN A 219 -31.01 -25.36 -9.56
CA ASN A 219 -31.21 -26.46 -8.63
C ASN A 219 -30.10 -26.61 -7.58
N ARG A 220 -29.66 -25.50 -7.02
CA ARG A 220 -28.57 -25.44 -6.00
C ARG A 220 -29.15 -25.64 -4.60
N THR A 221 -28.32 -26.17 -3.70
CA THR A 221 -28.64 -26.27 -2.27
C THR A 221 -27.79 -25.31 -1.48
N ILE A 222 -28.43 -24.50 -0.62
CA ILE A 222 -27.73 -23.62 0.31
C ILE A 222 -28.11 -23.98 1.73
N ASP A 223 -27.13 -24.36 2.53
CA ASP A 223 -27.28 -24.66 3.94
C ASP A 223 -26.70 -23.53 4.79
N VAL A 224 -27.49 -22.98 5.70
CA VAL A 224 -27.05 -21.92 6.62
C VAL A 224 -27.09 -22.44 8.05
N ASN A 225 -25.92 -22.62 8.63
CA ASN A 225 -25.73 -23.14 9.98
C ASN A 225 -25.33 -21.98 10.91
N LEU A 226 -26.32 -21.40 11.59
CA LEU A 226 -26.08 -20.32 12.55
C LEU A 226 -25.65 -20.91 13.90
N CYS A 227 -24.70 -20.22 14.56
CA CYS A 227 -24.34 -20.56 15.94
C CYS A 227 -25.46 -20.19 16.90
N GLU A 228 -25.87 -21.14 17.75
CA GLU A 228 -26.96 -20.92 18.74
C GLU A 228 -26.58 -19.87 19.79
N ASP A 229 -25.29 -19.71 20.08
CA ASP A 229 -24.77 -18.78 21.10
C ASP A 229 -24.72 -17.33 20.64
N ILE A 230 -24.92 -17.04 19.34
CA ILE A 230 -24.86 -15.69 18.79
C ILE A 230 -26.04 -15.44 17.88
N THR A 231 -26.92 -14.56 18.31
CA THR A 231 -28.04 -14.07 17.50
C THR A 231 -27.69 -12.79 16.75
N TYR A 232 -26.83 -11.97 17.33
CA TYR A 232 -26.38 -10.69 16.76
C TYR A 232 -24.97 -10.35 17.22
N PHE A 233 -24.32 -9.45 16.46
CA PHE A 233 -23.03 -8.83 16.81
C PHE A 233 -22.97 -7.41 16.24
N LYS A 234 -22.02 -6.60 16.76
CA LYS A 234 -21.82 -5.24 16.25
C LYS A 234 -20.76 -5.24 15.18
N GLN A 235 -21.08 -4.71 14.01
CA GLN A 235 -20.12 -4.58 12.92
C GLN A 235 -20.61 -3.56 11.87
N TYR A 236 -19.77 -3.21 10.92
CA TYR A 236 -20.10 -2.36 9.78
C TYR A 236 -20.92 -3.16 8.76
N LYS A 237 -22.24 -2.92 8.71
CA LYS A 237 -23.18 -3.73 7.95
C LYS A 237 -22.86 -3.74 6.44
N VAL A 238 -22.71 -2.58 5.83
CA VAL A 238 -22.49 -2.47 4.36
C VAL A 238 -21.18 -3.15 3.93
N PRO A 239 -20.03 -2.94 4.58
CA PRO A 239 -18.81 -3.70 4.26
C PRO A 239 -18.98 -5.22 4.45
N LEU A 240 -19.66 -5.67 5.52
CA LEU A 240 -19.87 -7.09 5.77
C LEU A 240 -20.74 -7.75 4.69
N GLU A 241 -21.86 -7.13 4.32
CA GLU A 241 -22.71 -7.61 3.22
C GLU A 241 -21.90 -7.72 1.94
N ARG A 242 -21.06 -6.74 1.63
CA ARG A 242 -20.23 -6.74 0.43
C ARG A 242 -19.16 -7.84 0.44
N ILE A 243 -18.53 -8.11 1.58
CA ILE A 243 -17.59 -9.23 1.75
C ILE A 243 -18.29 -10.55 1.43
N LEU A 244 -19.44 -10.78 2.05
CA LEU A 244 -20.20 -12.00 1.88
C LEU A 244 -20.72 -12.16 0.43
N MET A 245 -21.18 -11.08 -0.21
CA MET A 245 -21.57 -11.11 -1.62
C MET A 245 -20.39 -11.48 -2.52
N ASN A 246 -19.21 -10.89 -2.34
CA ASN A 246 -18.03 -11.23 -3.14
C ASN A 246 -17.63 -12.71 -3.01
N ILE A 247 -17.76 -13.29 -1.81
CA ILE A 247 -17.45 -14.70 -1.58
C ILE A 247 -18.54 -15.60 -2.20
N LEU A 248 -19.82 -15.25 -2.00
CA LEU A 248 -20.96 -16.00 -2.57
C LEU A 248 -20.96 -15.95 -4.09
N ASP A 249 -20.70 -14.79 -4.71
CA ASP A 249 -20.58 -14.65 -6.17
C ASP A 249 -19.51 -15.58 -6.73
N ASN A 250 -18.38 -15.75 -6.03
CA ASN A 250 -17.37 -16.71 -6.41
C ASN A 250 -17.87 -18.16 -6.28
N ALA A 251 -18.54 -18.50 -5.19
CA ALA A 251 -19.11 -19.84 -5.00
C ALA A 251 -20.13 -20.17 -6.11
N PHE A 252 -21.05 -19.25 -6.41
CA PHE A 252 -22.03 -19.44 -7.50
C PHE A 252 -21.38 -19.54 -8.88
N LYS A 253 -20.32 -18.77 -9.10
CA LYS A 253 -19.65 -18.68 -10.40
C LYS A 253 -18.83 -19.91 -10.74
N TYR A 254 -18.14 -20.49 -9.76
CA TYR A 254 -17.16 -21.55 -10.00
C TYR A 254 -17.72 -22.96 -9.72
N THR A 255 -18.90 -23.07 -9.11
CA THR A 255 -19.57 -24.35 -8.90
C THR A 255 -20.49 -24.71 -10.07
N GLN A 256 -20.82 -26.01 -10.21
CA GLN A 256 -21.71 -26.53 -11.24
C GLN A 256 -23.19 -26.39 -10.83
N LEU A 257 -24.10 -26.64 -11.80
CA LEU A 257 -25.53 -26.76 -11.53
C LEU A 257 -25.78 -27.91 -10.53
N GLY A 258 -26.66 -27.69 -9.58
CA GLY A 258 -26.99 -28.68 -8.54
C GLY A 258 -25.97 -28.75 -7.39
N SER A 259 -24.98 -27.84 -7.36
CA SER A 259 -23.96 -27.76 -6.31
C SER A 259 -24.53 -27.37 -4.94
N ARG A 260 -23.74 -27.65 -3.90
CA ARG A 260 -24.04 -27.28 -2.52
C ARG A 260 -23.12 -26.18 -2.04
N ILE A 261 -23.71 -25.15 -1.46
CA ILE A 261 -22.97 -24.06 -0.78
C ILE A 261 -23.39 -24.10 0.70
N GLU A 262 -22.42 -24.15 1.60
CA GLU A 262 -22.67 -24.15 3.05
C GLU A 262 -22.13 -22.86 3.65
N ILE A 263 -22.96 -22.18 4.45
CA ILE A 263 -22.57 -21.02 5.25
C ILE A 263 -22.61 -21.44 6.71
N LYS A 264 -21.47 -21.40 7.38
CA LYS A 264 -21.36 -21.80 8.79
C LYS A 264 -20.84 -20.65 9.62
N ILE A 265 -21.53 -20.31 10.70
CA ILE A 265 -21.11 -19.31 11.66
C ILE A 265 -20.71 -20.00 12.96
N THR A 266 -19.49 -19.69 13.42
CA THR A 266 -18.96 -20.19 14.69
C THR A 266 -18.46 -19.06 15.55
N LYS A 267 -18.50 -19.27 16.86
CA LYS A 267 -17.88 -18.37 17.84
C LYS A 267 -16.67 -19.08 18.44
N GLU A 268 -15.54 -18.41 18.40
CA GLU A 268 -14.31 -18.87 19.02
C GLU A 268 -13.79 -17.76 19.94
N ASP A 269 -13.90 -17.98 21.23
CA ASP A 269 -13.55 -16.99 22.27
C ASP A 269 -14.22 -15.63 22.04
N SER A 270 -13.43 -14.60 21.67
CA SER A 270 -13.88 -13.25 21.38
C SER A 270 -14.13 -13.00 19.87
N ASN A 271 -14.05 -14.03 19.05
CA ASN A 271 -14.16 -13.87 17.60
C ASN A 271 -15.41 -14.57 17.06
N ILE A 272 -16.02 -13.98 16.03
CA ILE A 272 -16.99 -14.63 15.17
C ILE A 272 -16.30 -15.01 13.86
N CYS A 273 -16.48 -16.25 13.44
CA CYS A 273 -15.99 -16.76 12.16
C CYS A 273 -17.19 -17.11 11.27
N ILE A 274 -17.23 -16.51 10.07
CA ILE A 274 -18.19 -16.82 9.03
C ILE A 274 -17.44 -17.59 7.95
N ALA A 275 -17.78 -18.87 7.78
CA ALA A 275 -17.21 -19.74 6.76
C ALA A 275 -18.22 -19.94 5.64
N VAL A 276 -17.79 -19.77 4.40
CA VAL A 276 -18.57 -20.08 3.19
C VAL A 276 -17.84 -21.16 2.43
N SER A 277 -18.44 -22.32 2.31
CA SER A 277 -17.87 -23.52 1.66
C SER A 277 -18.64 -23.84 0.39
N ASP A 278 -17.95 -24.21 -0.66
CA ASP A 278 -18.51 -24.70 -1.92
C ASP A 278 -17.90 -26.07 -2.30
N ASP A 279 -18.64 -26.85 -3.06
CA ASP A 279 -18.22 -28.14 -3.63
C ASP A 279 -17.72 -28.02 -5.07
N GLY A 280 -17.12 -26.85 -5.40
CA GLY A 280 -16.59 -26.54 -6.71
C GLY A 280 -15.29 -27.29 -7.04
N PRO A 281 -14.62 -26.91 -8.15
CA PRO A 281 -13.39 -27.56 -8.62
C PRO A 281 -12.20 -27.34 -7.69
N GLY A 282 -12.32 -26.50 -6.67
CA GLY A 282 -11.22 -26.16 -5.79
C GLY A 282 -10.15 -25.27 -6.47
N ILE A 283 -9.11 -24.99 -5.71
CA ILE A 283 -8.00 -24.11 -6.10
C ILE A 283 -6.67 -24.82 -5.82
N ALA A 284 -5.81 -24.92 -6.82
CA ALA A 284 -4.48 -25.48 -6.65
C ALA A 284 -3.64 -24.66 -5.65
N GLU A 285 -2.86 -25.34 -4.81
CA GLU A 285 -2.08 -24.75 -3.74
C GLU A 285 -1.17 -23.58 -4.19
N GLN A 286 -0.60 -23.70 -5.39
CA GLN A 286 0.25 -22.66 -6.00
C GLN A 286 -0.48 -21.33 -6.24
N HIS A 287 -1.81 -21.30 -6.28
CA HIS A 287 -2.63 -20.11 -6.51
C HIS A 287 -3.19 -19.50 -5.23
N LEU A 288 -3.27 -20.27 -4.12
CA LEU A 288 -3.94 -19.83 -2.88
C LEU A 288 -3.42 -18.51 -2.33
N HIS A 289 -2.11 -18.29 -2.40
CA HIS A 289 -1.49 -17.04 -1.92
C HIS A 289 -1.75 -15.83 -2.83
N ARG A 290 -2.17 -16.06 -4.09
CA ARG A 290 -2.37 -15.02 -5.11
C ARG A 290 -3.82 -14.67 -5.41
N ILE A 291 -4.79 -15.51 -4.99
CA ILE A 291 -6.20 -15.27 -5.32
C ILE A 291 -6.76 -13.97 -4.72
N PHE A 292 -6.07 -13.42 -3.73
CA PHE A 292 -6.39 -12.13 -3.11
C PHE A 292 -5.63 -10.96 -3.76
N ASP A 293 -4.70 -11.23 -4.70
CA ASP A 293 -4.01 -10.18 -5.42
C ASP A 293 -4.98 -9.48 -6.37
N ARG A 294 -4.76 -8.19 -6.55
CA ARG A 294 -5.61 -7.35 -7.41
C ARG A 294 -5.58 -7.87 -8.85
N THR A 295 -6.78 -8.07 -9.44
CA THR A 295 -6.98 -8.56 -10.82
C THR A 295 -6.39 -9.95 -11.12
N TYR A 296 -5.97 -10.70 -10.10
CA TYR A 296 -5.44 -12.04 -10.30
C TYR A 296 -6.56 -13.01 -10.72
N ARG A 297 -6.27 -13.83 -11.72
CA ARG A 297 -7.17 -14.88 -12.20
C ARG A 297 -6.35 -16.11 -12.59
N ILE A 298 -6.85 -17.30 -12.25
CA ILE A 298 -6.28 -18.57 -12.70
C ILE A 298 -6.53 -18.68 -14.20
N GLU A 299 -5.52 -19.06 -15.01
CA GLU A 299 -5.62 -19.08 -16.48
C GLU A 299 -6.78 -19.95 -17.01
N ALA A 300 -7.07 -21.07 -16.37
CA ALA A 300 -8.20 -21.93 -16.70
C ALA A 300 -9.58 -21.22 -16.59
N SER A 301 -9.69 -20.18 -15.75
CA SER A 301 -10.90 -19.39 -15.55
C SER A 301 -11.04 -18.19 -16.50
N ARG A 302 -10.12 -18.02 -17.46
CA ARG A 302 -10.17 -16.94 -18.47
C ARG A 302 -11.20 -17.18 -19.58
N ASN A 303 -11.98 -18.28 -19.53
CA ASN A 303 -13.08 -18.50 -20.48
C ASN A 303 -14.05 -17.32 -20.44
N LYS A 304 -14.39 -16.79 -21.62
CA LYS A 304 -15.18 -15.56 -21.82
C LYS A 304 -16.58 -15.63 -21.22
N ASP A 305 -17.09 -16.81 -20.94
CA ASP A 305 -18.44 -17.02 -20.42
C ASP A 305 -18.55 -16.85 -18.89
N THR A 306 -17.47 -17.02 -18.13
CA THR A 306 -17.41 -16.87 -16.69
C THR A 306 -16.86 -15.51 -16.22
N GLY A 307 -17.08 -14.46 -16.99
CA GLY A 307 -16.52 -13.13 -16.81
C GLY A 307 -16.53 -12.59 -15.36
N GLY A 308 -15.38 -12.07 -14.93
CA GLY A 308 -15.19 -11.35 -13.68
C GLY A 308 -13.89 -10.58 -13.73
N SER A 309 -13.81 -9.42 -13.08
CA SER A 309 -12.66 -8.52 -13.07
C SER A 309 -11.45 -9.07 -12.30
N GLY A 310 -11.65 -10.08 -11.45
CA GLY A 310 -10.66 -10.55 -10.47
C GLY A 310 -10.48 -9.59 -9.29
N LEU A 311 -11.43 -8.68 -9.08
CA LEU A 311 -11.39 -7.71 -7.99
C LEU A 311 -12.17 -8.14 -6.74
N GLY A 312 -13.16 -9.04 -6.87
CA GLY A 312 -14.06 -9.41 -5.77
C GLY A 312 -13.34 -9.89 -4.51
N LEU A 313 -12.42 -10.85 -4.63
CA LEU A 313 -11.66 -11.36 -3.48
C LEU A 313 -10.66 -10.34 -2.92
N TYR A 314 -10.06 -9.52 -3.77
CA TYR A 314 -9.23 -8.39 -3.34
C TYR A 314 -10.05 -7.39 -2.52
N ILE A 315 -11.26 -7.03 -2.98
CA ILE A 315 -12.19 -6.15 -2.26
C ILE A 315 -12.57 -6.78 -0.92
N ALA A 316 -12.97 -8.07 -0.92
CA ALA A 316 -13.34 -8.79 0.30
C ALA A 316 -12.20 -8.76 1.34
N LYS A 317 -10.96 -9.07 0.93
CA LYS A 317 -9.79 -9.06 1.81
C LYS A 317 -9.55 -7.68 2.43
N ASN A 318 -9.52 -6.63 1.61
CA ASN A 318 -9.28 -5.28 2.11
C ASN A 318 -10.38 -4.80 3.06
N LEU A 319 -11.65 -5.08 2.76
CA LEU A 319 -12.75 -4.73 3.65
C LEU A 319 -12.67 -5.48 4.99
N VAL A 320 -12.33 -6.78 4.98
CA VAL A 320 -12.11 -7.55 6.22
C VAL A 320 -10.97 -6.95 7.04
N GLU A 321 -9.84 -6.61 6.42
CA GLU A 321 -8.69 -5.99 7.08
C GLU A 321 -9.04 -4.59 7.64
N GLN A 322 -9.84 -3.78 6.93
CA GLN A 322 -10.34 -2.50 7.44
C GLN A 322 -11.29 -2.63 8.63
N MET A 323 -11.95 -3.79 8.76
CA MET A 323 -12.82 -4.14 9.89
C MET A 323 -12.05 -4.82 11.03
N ASP A 324 -10.70 -4.76 11.03
CA ASP A 324 -9.78 -5.41 11.96
C ASP A 324 -10.00 -6.94 12.04
N GLY A 325 -10.48 -7.53 10.94
CA GLY A 325 -10.71 -8.96 10.76
C GLY A 325 -9.61 -9.65 9.96
N GLN A 326 -9.80 -10.95 9.71
CA GLN A 326 -8.91 -11.77 8.89
C GLN A 326 -9.71 -12.59 7.87
N LEU A 327 -9.27 -12.59 6.61
CA LEU A 327 -9.80 -13.45 5.56
C LEU A 327 -8.80 -14.57 5.24
N LYS A 328 -9.26 -15.84 5.34
CA LYS A 328 -8.48 -17.03 5.01
C LYS A 328 -9.19 -17.85 3.97
N VAL A 329 -8.45 -18.72 3.29
CA VAL A 329 -8.96 -19.68 2.34
C VAL A 329 -8.35 -21.06 2.59
N GLU A 330 -9.19 -22.09 2.53
CA GLU A 330 -8.75 -23.47 2.46
C GLU A 330 -9.40 -24.08 1.22
N SER A 331 -8.62 -24.72 0.37
CA SER A 331 -9.14 -25.33 -0.85
C SER A 331 -8.32 -26.53 -1.25
N LYS A 332 -8.98 -27.50 -1.87
CA LYS A 332 -8.35 -28.66 -2.46
C LYS A 332 -8.97 -28.91 -3.82
N GLU A 333 -8.13 -29.12 -4.83
CA GLU A 333 -8.57 -29.43 -6.20
C GLU A 333 -9.55 -30.60 -6.19
N ASP A 334 -10.61 -30.50 -6.99
CA ASP A 334 -11.70 -31.45 -7.16
C ASP A 334 -12.49 -31.79 -5.87
N VAL A 335 -12.35 -30.97 -4.81
CA VAL A 335 -13.08 -31.17 -3.55
C VAL A 335 -13.95 -29.96 -3.22
N GLY A 336 -13.40 -28.74 -3.40
CA GLY A 336 -14.10 -27.49 -3.12
C GLY A 336 -13.23 -26.44 -2.45
N THR A 337 -13.87 -25.31 -2.10
CA THR A 337 -13.21 -24.15 -1.47
C THR A 337 -14.00 -23.69 -0.26
N THR A 338 -13.28 -23.30 0.81
CA THR A 338 -13.86 -22.65 1.98
C THR A 338 -13.15 -21.35 2.25
N PHE A 339 -13.90 -20.26 2.31
CA PHE A 339 -13.43 -18.95 2.75
C PHE A 339 -13.88 -18.70 4.18
N TYR A 340 -12.94 -18.26 5.04
CA TYR A 340 -13.17 -17.93 6.44
C TYR A 340 -12.97 -16.43 6.64
N SER A 341 -14.01 -15.72 7.07
CA SER A 341 -13.89 -14.32 7.50
C SER A 341 -14.10 -14.23 9.01
N THR A 342 -13.10 -13.74 9.73
CA THR A 342 -13.09 -13.70 11.20
C THR A 342 -13.08 -12.24 11.68
N TYR A 343 -13.90 -11.95 12.68
CA TYR A 343 -14.07 -10.61 13.25
C TYR A 343 -14.06 -10.68 14.77
N GLU A 344 -13.48 -9.69 15.43
CA GLU A 344 -13.56 -9.55 16.88
C GLU A 344 -14.97 -9.08 17.30
N ILE A 345 -15.53 -9.72 18.34
CA ILE A 345 -16.83 -9.35 18.91
C ILE A 345 -16.59 -8.27 19.97
N THR A 346 -17.11 -7.07 19.72
CA THR A 346 -17.06 -5.95 20.66
C THR A 346 -18.34 -5.88 21.47
#